data_12525bc3c87211adc48bd5c3f69cf176
#
_entry.id   12525bc3c87211adc48bd5c3f69cf176
#
_cell.length_a   1.000
_cell.length_b   1.000
_cell.length_c   1.000
_cell.angle_alpha   90.00
_cell.angle_beta   90.00
_cell.angle_gamma   90.00
#
_symmetry.space_group_name_H-M   'P 1'
#
loop_
_entity.id
_entity.type
_entity.pdbx_description
1 polymer ?
#
loop_
_entity_poly.entity_id
_entity_poly.type
_entity_poly.pdbx_seq_one_letter_code
_entity_poly.pdbx_strand_id
1 'polypeptide(L)'
;MSVPKTVYVAGSCDTKGDELHYVAGIIRAQGVSAVLVDLSTDKPSANADIDARTVAGFHPGGVDAVFTGDRGSAVSAMGLAFERFILSRDDVGGVIGLGGSGGTAMVTQAMRVLPVGTPRVMVSTIAAGNVSAYVGPNDIAMVNSITDIAGLNRISRTVLSNAANSIAGMARNRQELEQEDKPALGLTMFGVTTPCVTQVVEQLHDRFECLVFHATGIGGQSMEKLASSGFLAGVLDITTTEVCDLLFGGILPATEDRFSFLAQSPLPYVGSCGALDMVNFAGIDTVPEKYRNRNLYIHNPQITLMRTTLEENVAMGKWIGERLNRSIGPVRFLLPLGGVSLLDAPGQPFHDPEVDEALFAAIESTVQQTAERQVLRVPHAINAPEFSSEVVRHFNEISKGR
;
A
#
# COMPACT_ATOMS: atom_id res chain seq x y z
N MET A 1 -12.91 19.97 22.57
CA MET A 1 -14.10 19.45 21.84
C MET A 1 -13.58 18.94 20.52
N SER A 2 -13.82 17.66 20.19
CA SER A 2 -13.43 17.12 18.89
C SER A 2 -14.22 17.83 17.78
N VAL A 3 -13.52 18.20 16.69
CA VAL A 3 -14.17 18.77 15.50
C VAL A 3 -15.21 17.77 14.98
N PRO A 4 -16.46 18.21 14.71
CA PRO A 4 -17.48 17.32 14.16
C PRO A 4 -16.97 16.70 12.86
N LYS A 5 -17.00 15.37 12.76
CA LYS A 5 -16.52 14.66 11.58
C LYS A 5 -17.55 14.75 10.44
N THR A 6 -17.08 15.09 9.24
CA THR A 6 -17.89 15.37 8.06
C THR A 6 -17.65 14.32 6.97
N VAL A 7 -18.71 13.84 6.32
CA VAL A 7 -18.64 13.00 5.13
C VAL A 7 -18.58 13.89 3.88
N TYR A 8 -17.53 13.75 3.08
CA TYR A 8 -17.37 14.44 1.82
C TYR A 8 -17.99 13.62 0.69
N VAL A 9 -19.02 14.17 0.03
CA VAL A 9 -19.73 13.56 -1.09
C VAL A 9 -19.16 14.15 -2.38
N ALA A 10 -18.38 13.37 -3.14
CA ALA A 10 -17.56 13.87 -4.23
C ALA A 10 -17.89 13.26 -5.59
N GLY A 11 -17.92 14.09 -6.62
CA GLY A 11 -18.13 13.68 -8.01
C GLY A 11 -18.34 14.87 -8.92
N SER A 12 -18.51 14.62 -10.23
CA SER A 12 -18.72 15.67 -11.24
C SER A 12 -20.18 16.10 -11.25
N CYS A 13 -20.48 17.26 -10.67
CA CYS A 13 -21.86 17.78 -10.55
C CYS A 13 -22.48 18.18 -11.89
N ASP A 14 -21.68 18.45 -12.92
CA ASP A 14 -22.14 18.72 -14.29
C ASP A 14 -22.88 17.53 -14.94
N THR A 15 -22.54 16.32 -14.52
CA THR A 15 -23.09 15.08 -15.08
C THR A 15 -23.87 14.23 -14.07
N LYS A 16 -23.66 14.41 -12.76
CA LYS A 16 -24.21 13.57 -11.68
C LYS A 16 -24.71 14.39 -10.49
N GLY A 17 -25.07 15.66 -10.72
CA GLY A 17 -25.49 16.56 -9.66
C GLY A 17 -26.69 16.04 -8.84
N ASP A 18 -27.72 15.53 -9.51
CA ASP A 18 -28.94 15.03 -8.84
C ASP A 18 -28.64 13.81 -7.96
N GLU A 19 -27.80 12.89 -8.42
CA GLU A 19 -27.39 11.70 -7.66
C GLU A 19 -26.53 12.07 -6.46
N LEU A 20 -25.60 13.01 -6.62
CA LEU A 20 -24.76 13.51 -5.55
C LEU A 20 -25.57 14.21 -4.46
N HIS A 21 -26.54 15.07 -4.86
CA HIS A 21 -27.48 15.71 -3.93
C HIS A 21 -28.35 14.68 -3.20
N TYR A 22 -28.84 13.66 -3.92
CA TYR A 22 -29.62 12.58 -3.34
C TYR A 22 -28.83 11.84 -2.25
N VAL A 23 -27.59 11.47 -2.53
CA VAL A 23 -26.69 10.80 -1.55
C VAL A 23 -26.42 11.72 -0.35
N ALA A 24 -26.06 12.98 -0.57
CA ALA A 24 -25.83 13.95 0.51
C ALA A 24 -27.07 14.14 1.39
N GLY A 25 -28.26 14.20 0.77
CA GLY A 25 -29.52 14.29 1.47
C GLY A 25 -29.82 13.11 2.40
N ILE A 26 -29.53 11.88 1.95
CA ILE A 26 -29.68 10.66 2.78
C ILE A 26 -28.72 10.68 3.96
N ILE A 27 -27.45 11.03 3.74
CA ILE A 27 -26.44 11.09 4.80
C ILE A 27 -26.84 12.12 5.87
N ARG A 28 -27.27 13.30 5.45
CA ARG A 28 -27.78 14.36 6.35
C ARG A 28 -29.03 13.92 7.13
N ALA A 29 -29.95 13.20 6.48
CA ALA A 29 -31.13 12.65 7.13
C ALA A 29 -30.81 11.60 8.21
N GLN A 30 -29.61 10.96 8.15
CA GLN A 30 -29.08 10.07 9.19
C GLN A 30 -28.40 10.83 10.36
N GLY A 31 -28.45 12.16 10.37
CA GLY A 31 -27.79 12.97 11.39
C GLY A 31 -26.28 13.10 11.26
N VAL A 32 -25.72 12.74 10.10
CA VAL A 32 -24.28 12.87 9.81
C VAL A 32 -24.06 14.13 8.97
N SER A 33 -23.06 14.94 9.35
CA SER A 33 -22.65 16.09 8.53
C SER A 33 -22.15 15.63 7.16
N ALA A 34 -22.64 16.25 6.09
CA ALA A 34 -22.21 15.94 4.73
C ALA A 34 -21.98 17.22 3.92
N VAL A 35 -20.86 17.27 3.21
CA VAL A 35 -20.45 18.35 2.33
C VAL A 35 -20.34 17.82 0.90
N LEU A 36 -21.08 18.45 -0.03
CA LEU A 36 -21.05 18.12 -1.44
C LEU A 36 -19.89 18.85 -2.12
N VAL A 37 -19.00 18.09 -2.76
CA VAL A 37 -17.81 18.59 -3.45
C VAL A 37 -17.92 18.34 -4.95
N ASP A 38 -17.91 19.40 -5.73
CA ASP A 38 -17.93 19.34 -7.18
C ASP A 38 -16.51 19.07 -7.73
N LEU A 39 -16.38 18.03 -8.53
CA LEU A 39 -15.16 17.67 -9.25
C LEU A 39 -15.32 17.81 -10.77
N SER A 40 -16.23 18.63 -11.24
CA SER A 40 -16.44 18.91 -12.67
C SER A 40 -15.21 19.55 -13.30
N THR A 41 -14.82 19.05 -14.48
CA THR A 41 -13.63 19.54 -15.20
C THR A 41 -13.99 20.38 -16.45
N ASP A 42 -15.28 20.48 -16.77
CA ASP A 42 -15.80 21.27 -17.91
C ASP A 42 -16.71 22.41 -17.43
N LYS A 43 -17.84 22.08 -16.81
CA LYS A 43 -18.85 23.06 -16.37
C LYS A 43 -19.08 22.99 -14.86
N PRO A 44 -18.33 23.78 -14.07
CA PRO A 44 -18.54 23.82 -12.62
C PRO A 44 -20.00 24.13 -12.26
N SER A 45 -20.55 23.39 -11.28
CA SER A 45 -21.92 23.59 -10.79
C SER A 45 -21.94 24.62 -9.66
N ALA A 46 -22.90 25.52 -9.70
CA ALA A 46 -23.14 26.51 -8.62
C ALA A 46 -23.85 25.91 -7.39
N ASN A 47 -24.31 24.65 -7.47
CA ASN A 47 -25.15 24.03 -6.44
C ASN A 47 -24.38 23.09 -5.50
N ALA A 48 -23.04 23.02 -5.57
CA ALA A 48 -22.21 22.27 -4.62
C ALA A 48 -21.87 23.13 -3.40
N ASP A 49 -21.65 22.49 -2.23
CA ASP A 49 -21.17 23.20 -1.04
C ASP A 49 -19.71 23.68 -1.23
N ILE A 50 -18.93 22.92 -1.99
CA ILE A 50 -17.57 23.27 -2.44
C ILE A 50 -17.55 23.16 -3.96
N ASP A 51 -17.33 24.27 -4.64
CA ASP A 51 -17.31 24.32 -6.10
C ASP A 51 -16.00 23.79 -6.69
N ALA A 52 -16.03 23.39 -7.96
CA ALA A 52 -14.92 22.75 -8.65
C ALA A 52 -13.68 23.68 -8.81
N ARG A 53 -13.87 25.01 -8.89
CA ARG A 53 -12.74 25.94 -8.98
C ARG A 53 -12.01 26.07 -7.64
N THR A 54 -12.77 26.04 -6.53
CA THR A 54 -12.21 25.98 -5.19
C THR A 54 -11.32 24.75 -5.02
N VAL A 55 -11.79 23.55 -5.43
CA VAL A 55 -10.97 22.32 -5.40
C VAL A 55 -9.77 22.46 -6.31
N ALA A 56 -9.95 22.91 -7.57
CA ALA A 56 -8.87 23.09 -8.55
C ALA A 56 -7.75 24.02 -8.05
N GLY A 57 -8.09 24.98 -7.18
CA GLY A 57 -7.11 25.88 -6.54
C GLY A 57 -6.05 25.16 -5.69
N PHE A 58 -6.31 23.93 -5.27
CA PHE A 58 -5.33 23.07 -4.55
C PHE A 58 -4.34 22.36 -5.48
N HIS A 59 -4.54 22.41 -6.81
CA HIS A 59 -3.54 21.89 -7.73
C HIS A 59 -2.26 22.75 -7.69
N PRO A 60 -1.04 22.15 -7.73
CA PRO A 60 0.22 22.93 -7.69
C PRO A 60 0.36 23.97 -8.81
N GLY A 61 -0.22 23.68 -9.97
CA GLY A 61 -0.26 24.59 -11.13
C GLY A 61 -1.46 25.54 -11.12
N GLY A 62 -2.25 25.58 -10.02
CA GLY A 62 -3.45 26.41 -9.91
C GLY A 62 -4.64 25.91 -10.72
N VAL A 63 -5.69 26.75 -10.77
CA VAL A 63 -6.99 26.40 -11.38
C VAL A 63 -6.86 26.06 -12.87
N ASP A 64 -6.02 26.78 -13.61
CA ASP A 64 -5.86 26.60 -15.06
C ASP A 64 -5.23 25.25 -15.46
N ALA A 65 -4.52 24.60 -14.53
CA ALA A 65 -3.99 23.25 -14.75
C ALA A 65 -5.09 22.18 -14.80
N VAL A 66 -6.27 22.47 -14.26
CA VAL A 66 -7.43 21.57 -14.26
C VAL A 66 -8.32 21.83 -15.48
N PHE A 67 -8.63 23.08 -15.76
CA PHE A 67 -9.57 23.45 -16.85
C PHE A 67 -8.84 23.63 -18.19
N THR A 68 -8.20 22.56 -18.68
CA THR A 68 -7.35 22.57 -19.87
C THR A 68 -8.14 22.39 -21.17
N GLY A 69 -9.38 21.91 -21.10
CA GLY A 69 -10.17 21.48 -22.26
C GLY A 69 -9.84 20.07 -22.79
N ASP A 70 -8.74 19.45 -22.33
CA ASP A 70 -8.44 18.04 -22.57
C ASP A 70 -8.91 17.18 -21.41
N ARG A 71 -9.81 16.25 -21.66
CA ARG A 71 -10.46 15.44 -20.60
C ARG A 71 -9.47 14.60 -19.78
N GLY A 72 -8.45 14.05 -20.42
CA GLY A 72 -7.50 13.15 -19.75
C GLY A 72 -6.64 13.89 -18.72
N SER A 73 -6.03 14.98 -19.13
CA SER A 73 -5.22 15.85 -18.26
C SER A 73 -6.06 16.52 -17.18
N ALA A 74 -7.27 16.98 -17.52
CA ALA A 74 -8.20 17.62 -16.57
C ALA A 74 -8.62 16.66 -15.45
N VAL A 75 -8.98 15.41 -15.77
CA VAL A 75 -9.33 14.37 -14.78
C VAL A 75 -8.15 14.08 -13.86
N SER A 76 -6.93 13.93 -14.41
CA SER A 76 -5.73 13.67 -13.60
C SER A 76 -5.40 14.85 -12.70
N ALA A 77 -5.48 16.08 -13.21
CA ALA A 77 -5.21 17.29 -12.45
C ALA A 77 -6.26 17.53 -11.35
N MET A 78 -7.56 17.30 -11.62
CA MET A 78 -8.61 17.41 -10.61
C MET A 78 -8.44 16.34 -9.53
N GLY A 79 -8.03 15.13 -9.87
CA GLY A 79 -7.73 14.09 -8.89
C GLY A 79 -6.64 14.52 -7.91
N LEU A 80 -5.54 15.11 -8.40
CA LEU A 80 -4.46 15.65 -7.57
C LEU A 80 -4.93 16.86 -6.74
N ALA A 81 -5.74 17.73 -7.32
CA ALA A 81 -6.32 18.86 -6.59
C ALA A 81 -7.23 18.40 -5.45
N PHE A 82 -8.10 17.41 -5.68
CA PHE A 82 -8.99 16.86 -4.67
C PHE A 82 -8.24 16.11 -3.56
N GLU A 83 -7.18 15.38 -3.91
CA GLU A 83 -6.29 14.76 -2.93
C GLU A 83 -5.71 15.80 -1.96
N ARG A 84 -5.16 16.90 -2.48
CA ARG A 84 -4.60 17.98 -1.65
C ARG A 84 -5.65 18.74 -0.87
N PHE A 85 -6.83 18.95 -1.45
CA PHE A 85 -7.97 19.51 -0.75
C PHE A 85 -8.35 18.67 0.47
N ILE A 86 -8.53 17.36 0.30
CA ILE A 86 -8.90 16.45 1.41
C ILE A 86 -7.80 16.41 2.48
N LEU A 87 -6.52 16.38 2.10
CA LEU A 87 -5.40 16.42 3.06
C LEU A 87 -5.33 17.73 3.84
N SER A 88 -5.89 18.82 3.33
CA SER A 88 -5.95 20.11 4.05
C SER A 88 -7.07 20.18 5.09
N ARG A 89 -7.92 19.13 5.18
CA ARG A 89 -9.08 19.10 6.08
C ARG A 89 -8.77 18.29 7.34
N ASP A 90 -9.14 18.80 8.49
CA ASP A 90 -9.02 18.17 9.80
C ASP A 90 -10.33 17.50 10.28
N ASP A 91 -11.42 17.75 9.57
CA ASP A 91 -12.76 17.28 9.90
C ASP A 91 -13.22 16.05 9.09
N VAL A 92 -12.33 15.36 8.34
CA VAL A 92 -12.70 14.23 7.49
C VAL A 92 -13.24 13.07 8.32
N GLY A 93 -14.55 12.84 8.25
CA GLY A 93 -15.27 11.70 8.82
C GLY A 93 -15.45 10.54 7.84
N GLY A 94 -15.32 10.80 6.55
CA GLY A 94 -15.41 9.82 5.48
C GLY A 94 -15.50 10.48 4.11
N VAL A 95 -15.30 9.68 3.05
CA VAL A 95 -15.46 10.12 1.66
C VAL A 95 -16.32 9.13 0.89
N ILE A 96 -17.38 9.61 0.25
CA ILE A 96 -18.17 8.83 -0.72
C ILE A 96 -18.08 9.47 -2.10
N GLY A 97 -17.79 8.65 -3.11
CA GLY A 97 -17.71 9.06 -4.49
C GLY A 97 -18.73 8.40 -5.40
N LEU A 98 -19.14 9.13 -6.45
CA LEU A 98 -19.98 8.60 -7.52
C LEU A 98 -19.29 8.83 -8.86
N GLY A 99 -19.18 7.78 -9.71
CA GLY A 99 -18.57 7.99 -11.02
C GLY A 99 -18.51 6.79 -11.96
N GLY A 100 -18.20 7.08 -13.20
CA GLY A 100 -17.62 6.14 -14.16
C GLY A 100 -16.12 6.04 -13.95
N SER A 101 -15.35 5.59 -14.96
CA SER A 101 -13.88 5.42 -14.86
C SER A 101 -13.14 6.69 -14.43
N GLY A 102 -13.46 7.84 -15.02
CA GLY A 102 -12.81 9.11 -14.68
C GLY A 102 -13.16 9.60 -13.26
N GLY A 103 -14.44 9.58 -12.88
CA GLY A 103 -14.87 9.95 -11.52
C GLY A 103 -14.28 9.00 -10.46
N THR A 104 -14.23 7.70 -10.78
CA THR A 104 -13.58 6.72 -9.90
C THR A 104 -12.11 7.05 -9.71
N ALA A 105 -11.37 7.36 -10.78
CA ALA A 105 -9.96 7.73 -10.68
C ALA A 105 -9.73 8.96 -9.80
N MET A 106 -10.49 10.05 -10.03
CA MET A 106 -10.37 11.28 -9.24
C MET A 106 -10.64 11.06 -7.76
N VAL A 107 -11.74 10.38 -7.43
CA VAL A 107 -12.16 10.24 -6.04
C VAL A 107 -11.30 9.23 -5.27
N THR A 108 -10.99 8.08 -5.88
CA THR A 108 -10.15 7.07 -5.20
C THR A 108 -8.72 7.53 -5.00
N GLN A 109 -8.21 8.45 -5.82
CA GLN A 109 -6.89 9.07 -5.58
C GLN A 109 -6.86 9.77 -4.23
N ALA A 110 -7.85 10.61 -3.93
CA ALA A 110 -7.98 11.25 -2.63
C ALA A 110 -8.30 10.26 -1.49
N MET A 111 -9.09 9.21 -1.77
CA MET A 111 -9.37 8.18 -0.78
C MET A 111 -8.11 7.42 -0.35
N ARG A 112 -7.18 7.14 -1.29
CA ARG A 112 -5.97 6.37 -1.02
C ARG A 112 -4.99 7.06 -0.05
N VAL A 113 -4.98 8.38 0.02
CA VAL A 113 -4.07 9.12 0.93
C VAL A 113 -4.59 9.24 2.35
N LEU A 114 -5.86 8.95 2.58
CA LEU A 114 -6.42 8.96 3.92
C LEU A 114 -5.88 7.79 4.77
N PRO A 115 -5.82 7.93 6.10
CA PRO A 115 -5.44 6.84 7.01
C PRO A 115 -6.41 5.65 6.89
N VAL A 116 -5.90 4.43 7.03
CA VAL A 116 -6.71 3.19 7.12
C VAL A 116 -7.75 3.34 8.23
N GLY A 117 -8.95 2.76 8.02
CA GLY A 117 -10.09 2.91 8.94
C GLY A 117 -10.89 4.21 8.77
N THR A 118 -10.46 5.16 7.91
CA THR A 118 -11.31 6.28 7.51
C THR A 118 -12.42 5.76 6.58
N PRO A 119 -13.71 5.96 6.85
CA PRO A 119 -14.81 5.50 6.02
C PRO A 119 -14.70 5.93 4.55
N ARG A 120 -14.72 4.97 3.61
CA ARG A 120 -14.58 5.22 2.17
C ARG A 120 -15.50 4.32 1.38
N VAL A 121 -16.37 4.93 0.58
CA VAL A 121 -17.29 4.21 -0.30
C VAL A 121 -17.24 4.81 -1.70
N MET A 122 -16.99 4.00 -2.71
CA MET A 122 -16.99 4.43 -4.11
C MET A 122 -18.07 3.68 -4.89
N VAL A 123 -19.11 4.38 -5.30
CA VAL A 123 -20.13 3.84 -6.22
C VAL A 123 -19.66 4.06 -7.65
N SER A 124 -19.43 2.97 -8.37
CA SER A 124 -18.79 3.05 -9.68
C SER A 124 -19.43 2.12 -10.71
N THR A 125 -19.53 2.60 -11.95
CA THR A 125 -19.99 1.78 -13.08
C THR A 125 -18.97 0.71 -13.49
N ILE A 126 -17.72 0.81 -13.01
CA ILE A 126 -16.65 -0.14 -13.32
C ILE A 126 -16.32 -1.08 -12.15
N ALA A 127 -17.07 -0.99 -11.02
CA ALA A 127 -16.76 -1.75 -9.81
C ALA A 127 -16.93 -3.27 -9.94
N ALA A 128 -17.60 -3.76 -10.98
CA ALA A 128 -17.70 -5.19 -11.28
C ALA A 128 -16.45 -5.76 -11.99
N GLY A 129 -15.54 -4.90 -12.46
CA GLY A 129 -14.30 -5.29 -13.13
C GLY A 129 -13.09 -5.28 -12.20
N ASN A 130 -11.88 -5.27 -12.81
CA ASN A 130 -10.64 -5.14 -12.04
C ASN A 130 -10.47 -3.70 -11.54
N VAL A 131 -10.60 -3.51 -10.26
CA VAL A 131 -10.49 -2.20 -9.57
C VAL A 131 -9.20 -2.03 -8.79
N SER A 132 -8.25 -2.97 -8.87
CA SER A 132 -7.02 -2.97 -8.09
C SER A 132 -6.21 -1.68 -8.24
N ALA A 133 -6.12 -1.11 -9.44
CA ALA A 133 -5.43 0.15 -9.70
C ALA A 133 -6.09 1.38 -9.01
N TYR A 134 -7.39 1.30 -8.76
CA TYR A 134 -8.14 2.37 -8.08
C TYR A 134 -8.08 2.24 -6.55
N VAL A 135 -8.16 1.02 -6.06
CA VAL A 135 -8.20 0.74 -4.62
C VAL A 135 -6.80 0.72 -4.02
N GLY A 136 -5.83 0.09 -4.70
CA GLY A 136 -4.50 -0.16 -4.14
C GLY A 136 -4.58 -0.88 -2.79
N PRO A 137 -3.60 -0.69 -1.89
CA PRO A 137 -3.57 -1.30 -0.56
C PRO A 137 -4.44 -0.52 0.45
N ASN A 138 -5.70 -0.22 0.10
CA ASN A 138 -6.58 0.57 0.95
C ASN A 138 -7.95 -0.11 1.13
N ASP A 139 -8.60 0.19 2.25
CA ASP A 139 -9.92 -0.30 2.66
C ASP A 139 -11.08 0.49 2.02
N ILE A 140 -11.04 0.66 0.69
CA ILE A 140 -12.11 1.33 -0.07
C ILE A 140 -13.22 0.33 -0.41
N ALA A 141 -14.43 0.58 0.07
CA ALA A 141 -15.61 -0.21 -0.31
C ALA A 141 -16.08 0.20 -1.72
N MET A 142 -15.90 -0.70 -2.69
CA MET A 142 -16.38 -0.50 -4.06
C MET A 142 -17.80 -1.04 -4.21
N VAL A 143 -18.71 -0.20 -4.68
CA VAL A 143 -20.12 -0.55 -4.91
C VAL A 143 -20.42 -0.46 -6.40
N ASN A 144 -20.85 -1.58 -7.01
CA ASN A 144 -21.30 -1.58 -8.40
C ASN A 144 -22.64 -0.84 -8.53
N SER A 145 -22.70 0.15 -9.41
CA SER A 145 -23.92 0.95 -9.63
C SER A 145 -25.05 0.17 -10.32
N ILE A 146 -24.76 -1.02 -10.88
CA ILE A 146 -25.67 -1.89 -11.65
C ILE A 146 -26.12 -1.23 -12.97
N THR A 147 -26.62 0.00 -12.90
CA THR A 147 -26.94 0.83 -14.07
C THR A 147 -25.91 1.94 -14.20
N ASP A 148 -25.87 2.60 -15.34
CA ASP A 148 -25.09 3.84 -15.42
C ASP A 148 -25.66 4.89 -14.44
N ILE A 149 -24.76 5.74 -13.95
CA ILE A 149 -25.11 6.85 -13.06
C ILE A 149 -25.45 8.06 -13.96
N ALA A 150 -26.67 8.04 -14.49
CA ALA A 150 -27.18 9.03 -15.44
C ALA A 150 -28.70 9.22 -15.21
N GLY A 151 -29.03 9.99 -14.17
CA GLY A 151 -30.38 10.20 -13.70
C GLY A 151 -30.83 9.20 -12.61
N LEU A 152 -31.73 9.68 -11.75
CA LEU A 152 -32.28 8.90 -10.65
C LEU A 152 -33.44 8.02 -11.14
N ASN A 153 -33.21 6.71 -11.19
CA ASN A 153 -34.24 5.70 -11.44
C ASN A 153 -34.40 4.79 -10.21
N ARG A 154 -35.35 3.85 -10.24
CA ARG A 154 -35.62 2.99 -9.09
C ARG A 154 -34.42 2.14 -8.65
N ILE A 155 -33.57 1.68 -9.60
CA ILE A 155 -32.39 0.87 -9.30
C ILE A 155 -31.27 1.76 -8.73
N SER A 156 -30.94 2.89 -9.42
CA SER A 156 -29.92 3.80 -8.92
C SER A 156 -30.29 4.37 -7.54
N ARG A 157 -31.57 4.71 -7.28
CA ARG A 157 -32.02 5.14 -5.94
C ARG A 157 -31.74 4.09 -4.87
N THR A 158 -32.01 2.81 -5.15
CA THR A 158 -31.76 1.72 -4.20
C THR A 158 -30.27 1.56 -3.91
N VAL A 159 -29.44 1.49 -4.95
CA VAL A 159 -27.99 1.30 -4.78
C VAL A 159 -27.35 2.51 -4.09
N LEU A 160 -27.67 3.72 -4.53
CA LEU A 160 -27.14 4.96 -3.94
C LEU A 160 -27.61 5.15 -2.48
N SER A 161 -28.87 4.78 -2.17
CA SER A 161 -29.36 4.81 -0.79
C SER A 161 -28.58 3.83 0.11
N ASN A 162 -28.33 2.62 -0.36
CA ASN A 162 -27.55 1.64 0.38
C ASN A 162 -26.12 2.14 0.64
N ALA A 163 -25.46 2.70 -0.37
CA ALA A 163 -24.11 3.26 -0.24
C ALA A 163 -24.08 4.47 0.72
N ALA A 164 -25.06 5.37 0.64
CA ALA A 164 -25.20 6.52 1.53
C ALA A 164 -25.42 6.09 2.99
N ASN A 165 -26.30 5.11 3.22
CA ASN A 165 -26.53 4.56 4.56
C ASN A 165 -25.29 3.85 5.11
N SER A 166 -24.54 3.13 4.26
CA SER A 166 -23.31 2.47 4.65
C SER A 166 -22.27 3.47 5.14
N ILE A 167 -21.97 4.52 4.36
CA ILE A 167 -20.97 5.51 4.78
C ILE A 167 -21.43 6.30 6.02
N ALA A 168 -22.70 6.63 6.13
CA ALA A 168 -23.23 7.30 7.31
C ALA A 168 -23.11 6.42 8.56
N GLY A 169 -23.40 5.12 8.43
CA GLY A 169 -23.22 4.14 9.49
C GLY A 169 -21.78 3.98 9.93
N MET A 170 -20.86 3.88 8.98
CA MET A 170 -19.41 3.81 9.25
C MET A 170 -18.91 5.07 9.96
N ALA A 171 -19.30 6.26 9.49
CA ALA A 171 -18.85 7.53 10.06
C ALA A 171 -19.37 7.75 11.49
N ARG A 172 -20.63 7.35 11.74
CA ARG A 172 -21.26 7.51 13.05
C ARG A 172 -20.76 6.53 14.10
N ASN A 173 -20.45 5.31 13.67
CA ASN A 173 -20.07 4.22 14.58
C ASN A 173 -18.58 3.85 14.45
N ARG A 174 -17.74 4.82 14.07
CA ARG A 174 -16.28 4.58 13.98
C ARG A 174 -15.76 4.18 15.35
N GLN A 175 -15.15 2.99 15.41
CA GLN A 175 -14.47 2.55 16.61
C GLN A 175 -13.13 3.28 16.71
N GLU A 176 -12.83 3.78 17.89
CA GLU A 176 -11.48 4.22 18.26
C GLU A 176 -10.74 3.00 18.81
N LEU A 177 -9.44 2.89 18.48
CA LEU A 177 -8.60 1.84 19.06
C LEU A 177 -8.59 2.02 20.57
N GLU A 178 -8.82 0.94 21.33
CA GLU A 178 -8.74 0.96 22.78
C GLU A 178 -7.29 1.15 23.20
N GLN A 179 -7.03 1.93 24.27
CA GLN A 179 -5.68 2.21 24.74
C GLN A 179 -4.97 0.99 25.34
N GLU A 180 -5.69 -0.13 25.53
CA GLU A 180 -5.18 -1.38 26.11
C GLU A 180 -4.67 -2.37 25.04
N ASP A 181 -4.81 -2.06 23.77
CA ASP A 181 -4.35 -2.92 22.67
C ASP A 181 -2.82 -3.00 22.64
N LYS A 182 -2.28 -4.21 22.44
CA LYS A 182 -0.85 -4.40 22.23
C LYS A 182 -0.39 -3.56 21.04
N PRO A 183 0.78 -2.90 21.11
CA PRO A 183 1.31 -2.21 19.94
C PRO A 183 1.53 -3.19 18.81
N ALA A 184 1.12 -2.79 17.57
CA ALA A 184 1.17 -3.65 16.41
C ALA A 184 2.53 -3.57 15.71
N LEU A 185 3.03 -4.72 15.22
CA LEU A 185 4.21 -4.82 14.36
C LEU A 185 3.81 -5.32 12.97
N GLY A 186 4.36 -4.72 11.92
CA GLY A 186 4.24 -5.25 10.56
C GLY A 186 5.37 -6.21 10.23
N LEU A 187 5.04 -7.41 9.71
CA LEU A 187 6.02 -8.40 9.27
C LEU A 187 5.74 -8.82 7.83
N THR A 188 6.77 -8.91 6.98
CA THR A 188 6.62 -9.48 5.65
C THR A 188 7.01 -10.95 5.63
N MET A 189 6.24 -11.77 4.90
CA MET A 189 6.41 -13.20 4.77
C MET A 189 6.21 -13.65 3.32
N PHE A 190 6.95 -14.67 2.92
CA PHE A 190 6.67 -15.46 1.71
C PHE A 190 6.77 -16.96 2.05
N GLY A 191 6.20 -17.86 1.24
CA GLY A 191 6.17 -19.28 1.55
C GLY A 191 7.51 -19.88 1.95
N VAL A 192 8.58 -19.42 1.32
CA VAL A 192 9.96 -19.92 1.56
C VAL A 192 10.69 -19.26 2.75
N THR A 193 10.06 -18.32 3.44
CA THR A 193 10.58 -17.66 4.66
C THR A 193 9.61 -17.82 5.85
N THR A 194 8.52 -18.57 5.67
CA THR A 194 7.51 -18.81 6.71
C THR A 194 8.10 -19.30 8.04
N PRO A 195 9.08 -20.24 8.07
CA PRO A 195 9.64 -20.69 9.35
C PRO A 195 10.26 -19.56 10.16
N CYS A 196 11.01 -18.66 9.53
CA CYS A 196 11.59 -17.51 10.20
C CYS A 196 10.51 -16.62 10.83
N VAL A 197 9.52 -16.22 10.03
CA VAL A 197 8.47 -15.29 10.49
C VAL A 197 7.64 -15.92 11.60
N THR A 198 7.31 -17.21 11.53
CA THR A 198 6.60 -17.92 12.59
C THR A 198 7.39 -17.88 13.90
N GLN A 199 8.70 -18.17 13.87
CA GLN A 199 9.56 -18.14 15.05
C GLN A 199 9.69 -16.71 15.63
N VAL A 200 9.72 -15.68 14.79
CA VAL A 200 9.72 -14.28 15.25
C VAL A 200 8.40 -13.92 15.93
N VAL A 201 7.27 -14.31 15.35
CA VAL A 201 5.95 -14.10 15.94
C VAL A 201 5.85 -14.79 17.30
N GLU A 202 6.28 -16.05 17.41
CA GLU A 202 6.29 -16.79 18.67
C GLU A 202 7.09 -16.10 19.78
N GLN A 203 8.17 -15.38 19.45
CA GLN A 203 8.98 -14.64 20.42
C GLN A 203 8.40 -13.27 20.79
N LEU A 204 7.49 -12.71 19.99
CA LEU A 204 7.00 -11.34 20.16
C LEU A 204 5.52 -11.25 20.57
N HIS A 205 4.70 -12.28 20.31
CA HIS A 205 3.24 -12.24 20.44
C HIS A 205 2.72 -11.89 21.84
N ASP A 206 3.50 -12.13 22.89
CA ASP A 206 3.11 -11.75 24.25
C ASP A 206 3.08 -10.24 24.46
N ARG A 207 3.93 -9.51 23.74
CA ARG A 207 4.13 -8.05 23.89
C ARG A 207 3.54 -7.23 22.75
N PHE A 208 3.40 -7.82 21.56
CA PHE A 208 3.00 -7.14 20.35
C PHE A 208 1.91 -7.91 19.61
N GLU A 209 1.04 -7.18 18.94
CA GLU A 209 0.18 -7.72 17.89
C GLU A 209 1.00 -7.83 16.59
N CYS A 210 1.28 -9.05 16.14
CA CYS A 210 2.10 -9.31 14.95
C CYS A 210 1.22 -9.42 13.70
N LEU A 211 1.21 -8.39 12.85
CA LEU A 211 0.47 -8.34 11.60
C LEU A 211 1.35 -8.85 10.46
N VAL A 212 1.06 -10.04 9.96
CA VAL A 212 1.86 -10.68 8.91
C VAL A 212 1.27 -10.40 7.52
N PHE A 213 2.09 -9.86 6.64
CA PHE A 213 1.74 -9.50 5.26
C PHE A 213 2.45 -10.43 4.27
N HIS A 214 1.69 -11.02 3.35
CA HIS A 214 2.27 -11.86 2.31
C HIS A 214 2.98 -10.98 1.26
N ALA A 215 4.30 -11.14 1.12
CA ALA A 215 5.17 -10.35 0.23
C ALA A 215 4.91 -10.68 -1.25
N THR A 216 3.78 -10.21 -1.77
CA THR A 216 3.29 -10.42 -3.14
C THR A 216 2.95 -9.10 -3.85
N GLY A 217 3.70 -8.04 -3.56
CA GLY A 217 3.49 -6.69 -4.05
C GLY A 217 2.47 -5.91 -3.21
N ILE A 218 1.24 -6.37 -3.16
CA ILE A 218 0.17 -5.74 -2.34
C ILE A 218 0.44 -5.87 -0.85
N GLY A 219 1.03 -6.98 -0.40
CA GLY A 219 1.33 -7.18 1.03
C GLY A 219 2.33 -6.17 1.58
N GLY A 220 3.45 -5.95 0.88
CA GLY A 220 4.42 -4.93 1.26
C GLY A 220 3.82 -3.53 1.25
N GLN A 221 3.05 -3.18 0.21
CA GLN A 221 2.33 -1.91 0.13
C GLN A 221 1.34 -1.72 1.30
N SER A 222 0.60 -2.77 1.69
CA SER A 222 -0.34 -2.72 2.82
C SER A 222 0.38 -2.48 4.14
N MET A 223 1.49 -3.16 4.38
CA MET A 223 2.33 -2.94 5.56
C MET A 223 2.85 -1.50 5.62
N GLU A 224 3.40 -0.99 4.52
CA GLU A 224 3.90 0.39 4.44
C GLU A 224 2.80 1.43 4.62
N LYS A 225 1.59 1.14 4.12
CA LYS A 225 0.42 1.99 4.34
C LYS A 225 0.03 2.07 5.82
N LEU A 226 0.06 0.96 6.55
CA LEU A 226 -0.20 0.95 7.99
C LEU A 226 0.91 1.68 8.75
N ALA A 227 2.18 1.48 8.37
CA ALA A 227 3.32 2.20 8.94
C ALA A 227 3.16 3.72 8.78
N SER A 228 2.85 4.19 7.57
CA SER A 228 2.63 5.61 7.27
C SER A 228 1.38 6.18 7.93
N SER A 229 0.39 5.34 8.25
CA SER A 229 -0.86 5.74 8.91
C SER A 229 -0.78 5.74 10.43
N GLY A 230 0.38 5.40 11.02
CA GLY A 230 0.60 5.41 12.47
C GLY A 230 0.01 4.22 13.22
N PHE A 231 -0.35 3.12 12.52
CA PHE A 231 -0.89 1.91 13.14
C PHE A 231 0.19 0.96 13.66
N LEU A 232 1.44 1.11 13.22
CA LEU A 232 2.52 0.23 13.61
C LEU A 232 3.46 0.91 14.61
N ALA A 233 3.97 0.12 15.56
CA ALA A 233 5.02 0.49 16.50
C ALA A 233 6.42 0.12 15.96
N GLY A 234 6.50 -0.67 14.90
CA GLY A 234 7.74 -1.08 14.24
C GLY A 234 7.49 -2.01 13.06
N VAL A 235 8.53 -2.25 12.27
CA VAL A 235 8.47 -3.10 11.08
C VAL A 235 9.59 -4.13 11.09
N LEU A 236 9.24 -5.38 10.82
CA LEU A 236 10.13 -6.52 10.63
C LEU A 236 9.98 -7.04 9.19
N ASP A 237 10.68 -6.39 8.26
CA ASP A 237 10.60 -6.62 6.82
C ASP A 237 11.56 -7.75 6.40
N ILE A 238 11.24 -8.97 6.84
CA ILE A 238 12.11 -10.14 6.69
C ILE A 238 12.21 -10.57 5.23
N THR A 239 11.12 -10.38 4.46
CA THR A 239 10.96 -10.91 3.11
C THR A 239 10.76 -9.78 2.11
N THR A 240 11.73 -9.59 1.24
CA THR A 240 11.76 -8.48 0.27
C THR A 240 11.71 -8.95 -1.18
N THR A 241 11.26 -10.19 -1.44
CA THR A 241 11.17 -10.84 -2.77
C THR A 241 10.44 -10.00 -3.82
N GLU A 242 9.52 -9.13 -3.41
CA GLU A 242 8.77 -8.22 -4.30
C GLU A 242 9.70 -7.31 -5.13
N VAL A 243 10.93 -7.06 -4.64
CA VAL A 243 11.96 -6.29 -5.36
C VAL A 243 12.49 -7.05 -6.57
N CYS A 244 12.64 -8.38 -6.47
CA CYS A 244 13.01 -9.21 -7.61
C CYS A 244 12.01 -9.07 -8.75
N ASP A 245 10.73 -9.19 -8.42
CA ASP A 245 9.64 -9.13 -9.40
C ASP A 245 9.51 -7.74 -10.02
N LEU A 246 9.73 -6.68 -9.23
CA LEU A 246 9.76 -5.30 -9.75
C LEU A 246 10.87 -5.10 -10.78
N LEU A 247 12.10 -5.52 -10.45
CA LEU A 247 13.26 -5.22 -11.28
C LEU A 247 13.40 -6.13 -12.50
N PHE A 248 12.89 -7.37 -12.41
CA PHE A 248 13.10 -8.38 -13.45
C PHE A 248 11.80 -8.87 -14.10
N GLY A 249 10.66 -8.25 -13.79
CA GLY A 249 9.39 -8.47 -14.48
C GLY A 249 8.63 -9.71 -14.04
N GLY A 250 8.73 -10.05 -12.75
CA GLY A 250 7.89 -11.07 -12.12
C GLY A 250 6.44 -10.62 -11.95
N ILE A 251 5.60 -11.54 -11.50
CA ILE A 251 4.13 -11.33 -11.40
C ILE A 251 3.66 -10.76 -10.05
N LEU A 252 4.54 -10.65 -9.08
CA LEU A 252 4.26 -10.18 -7.72
C LEU A 252 5.09 -8.92 -7.36
N PRO A 253 5.17 -7.91 -8.26
CA PRO A 253 6.11 -6.81 -8.10
C PRO A 253 5.73 -5.87 -6.96
N ALA A 254 6.73 -5.36 -6.26
CA ALA A 254 6.64 -4.13 -5.52
C ALA A 254 6.33 -2.95 -6.47
N THR A 255 6.16 -1.76 -5.91
CA THR A 255 6.20 -0.50 -6.68
C THR A 255 7.54 0.21 -6.47
N GLU A 256 7.83 1.21 -7.30
CA GLU A 256 9.01 2.08 -7.12
C GLU A 256 9.03 2.78 -5.75
N ASP A 257 7.87 2.92 -5.11
CA ASP A 257 7.71 3.54 -3.79
C ASP A 257 8.03 2.59 -2.62
N ARG A 258 8.38 1.32 -2.89
CA ARG A 258 8.76 0.35 -1.85
C ARG A 258 9.89 0.91 -0.98
N PHE A 259 9.75 0.83 0.34
CA PHE A 259 10.59 1.46 1.38
C PHE A 259 10.41 2.98 1.54
N SER A 260 9.50 3.64 0.81
CA SER A 260 9.34 5.10 0.90
C SER A 260 8.91 5.58 2.29
N PHE A 261 8.18 4.75 3.05
CA PHE A 261 7.78 5.06 4.41
C PHE A 261 8.98 5.32 5.34
N LEU A 262 10.16 4.74 5.07
CA LEU A 262 11.37 4.96 5.85
C LEU A 262 11.83 6.43 5.86
N ALA A 263 11.54 7.17 4.80
CA ALA A 263 11.83 8.61 4.71
C ALA A 263 10.77 9.50 5.40
N GLN A 264 9.65 8.92 5.81
CA GLN A 264 8.48 9.64 6.33
C GLN A 264 8.17 9.29 7.79
N SER A 265 8.60 8.10 8.24
CA SER A 265 8.28 7.58 9.56
C SER A 265 9.54 7.19 10.33
N PRO A 266 9.69 7.62 11.59
CA PRO A 266 10.83 7.28 12.43
C PRO A 266 10.70 5.90 13.12
N LEU A 267 9.85 5.02 12.59
CA LEU A 267 9.63 3.69 13.16
C LEU A 267 10.92 2.85 13.17
N PRO A 268 11.15 2.04 14.22
CA PRO A 268 12.19 1.04 14.22
C PRO A 268 11.94 0.01 13.11
N TYR A 269 12.97 -0.23 12.31
CA TYR A 269 12.92 -1.11 11.15
C TYR A 269 14.03 -2.17 11.22
N VAL A 270 13.63 -3.44 11.17
CA VAL A 270 14.55 -4.57 10.94
C VAL A 270 14.20 -5.19 9.59
N GLY A 271 15.13 -5.19 8.66
CA GLY A 271 14.94 -5.80 7.33
C GLY A 271 15.89 -6.95 7.06
N SER A 272 15.59 -7.75 6.05
CA SER A 272 16.46 -8.81 5.54
C SER A 272 16.24 -9.07 4.05
N CYS A 273 17.10 -9.98 3.50
CA CYS A 273 17.13 -10.38 2.09
C CYS A 273 16.18 -11.55 1.77
N GLY A 274 15.14 -11.78 2.57
CA GLY A 274 14.31 -12.97 2.40
C GLY A 274 13.75 -13.13 0.99
N ALA A 275 14.03 -14.30 0.39
CA ALA A 275 13.59 -14.70 -0.94
C ALA A 275 14.01 -13.74 -2.09
N LEU A 276 15.18 -13.09 -1.98
CA LEU A 276 15.80 -12.37 -3.09
C LEU A 276 16.52 -13.29 -4.06
N ASP A 277 16.55 -14.59 -3.80
CA ASP A 277 17.06 -15.63 -4.69
C ASP A 277 16.12 -15.94 -5.87
N MET A 278 14.88 -15.40 -5.89
CA MET A 278 13.89 -15.80 -6.88
C MET A 278 13.03 -14.67 -7.45
N VAL A 279 12.75 -14.79 -8.78
CA VAL A 279 11.71 -14.04 -9.48
C VAL A 279 10.52 -14.97 -9.71
N ASN A 280 9.30 -14.48 -9.50
CA ASN A 280 8.09 -15.28 -9.62
C ASN A 280 7.44 -15.07 -10.99
N PHE A 281 7.17 -16.18 -11.70
CA PHE A 281 6.36 -16.21 -12.91
C PHE A 281 5.14 -17.09 -12.70
N ALA A 282 4.13 -16.96 -13.57
CA ALA A 282 3.00 -17.88 -13.58
C ALA A 282 3.42 -19.28 -14.13
N GLY A 283 2.54 -20.04 -14.73
CA GLY A 283 2.91 -21.36 -15.27
C GLY A 283 4.13 -21.30 -16.20
N ILE A 284 4.86 -22.41 -16.32
CA ILE A 284 6.15 -22.47 -17.05
C ILE A 284 6.11 -21.88 -18.46
N ASP A 285 4.96 -22.00 -19.15
CA ASP A 285 4.77 -21.48 -20.50
C ASP A 285 4.72 -19.95 -20.57
N THR A 286 4.52 -19.27 -19.43
CA THR A 286 4.47 -17.80 -19.32
C THR A 286 5.83 -17.16 -19.06
N VAL A 287 6.85 -17.96 -18.76
CA VAL A 287 8.21 -17.48 -18.54
C VAL A 287 8.71 -16.78 -19.81
N PRO A 288 9.13 -15.51 -19.74
CA PRO A 288 9.64 -14.76 -20.89
C PRO A 288 10.76 -15.51 -21.60
N GLU A 289 10.79 -15.44 -22.95
CA GLU A 289 11.75 -16.19 -23.76
C GLU A 289 13.21 -15.96 -23.33
N LYS A 290 13.57 -14.72 -22.98
CA LYS A 290 14.91 -14.37 -22.47
C LYS A 290 15.33 -15.12 -21.21
N TYR A 291 14.40 -15.72 -20.48
CA TYR A 291 14.63 -16.41 -19.20
C TYR A 291 14.45 -17.94 -19.30
N ARG A 292 14.06 -18.51 -20.44
CA ARG A 292 13.75 -19.94 -20.57
C ARG A 292 14.93 -20.88 -20.29
N ASN A 293 16.15 -20.39 -20.46
CA ASN A 293 17.37 -21.18 -20.24
C ASN A 293 18.01 -20.91 -18.85
N ARG A 294 17.29 -20.23 -17.97
CA ARG A 294 17.74 -19.94 -16.60
C ARG A 294 17.46 -21.13 -15.67
N ASN A 295 18.01 -21.09 -14.47
CA ASN A 295 17.66 -22.03 -13.41
C ASN A 295 16.21 -21.78 -12.99
N LEU A 296 15.29 -22.63 -13.44
CA LEU A 296 13.84 -22.55 -13.21
C LEU A 296 13.41 -23.69 -12.28
N TYR A 297 12.56 -23.35 -11.31
CA TYR A 297 11.94 -24.29 -10.40
C TYR A 297 10.41 -24.22 -10.51
N ILE A 298 9.76 -25.30 -10.92
CA ILE A 298 8.30 -25.38 -10.99
C ILE A 298 7.79 -25.63 -9.56
N HIS A 299 7.34 -24.57 -8.91
CA HIS A 299 6.81 -24.64 -7.55
C HIS A 299 5.45 -25.39 -7.52
N ASN A 300 4.61 -25.07 -8.50
CA ASN A 300 3.35 -25.74 -8.78
C ASN A 300 2.93 -25.45 -10.23
N PRO A 301 1.83 -26.04 -10.76
CA PRO A 301 1.42 -25.81 -12.14
C PRO A 301 1.15 -24.35 -12.52
N GLN A 302 0.90 -23.48 -11.53
CA GLN A 302 0.57 -22.07 -11.74
C GLN A 302 1.73 -21.11 -11.43
N ILE A 303 2.82 -21.59 -10.79
CA ILE A 303 3.93 -20.76 -10.33
C ILE A 303 5.27 -21.41 -10.68
N THR A 304 6.08 -20.66 -11.40
CA THR A 304 7.47 -21.00 -11.74
C THR A 304 8.41 -19.94 -11.11
N LEU A 305 9.42 -20.38 -10.40
CA LEU A 305 10.43 -19.55 -9.79
C LEU A 305 11.69 -19.58 -10.64
N MET A 306 12.36 -18.43 -10.80
CA MET A 306 13.61 -18.29 -11.50
C MET A 306 14.70 -17.79 -10.56
N ARG A 307 15.81 -18.55 -10.44
CA ARG A 307 16.97 -18.10 -9.65
C ARG A 307 17.55 -16.80 -10.23
N THR A 308 17.79 -15.82 -9.37
CA THR A 308 18.44 -14.55 -9.72
C THR A 308 19.95 -14.76 -9.98
N THR A 309 20.53 -13.98 -10.90
CA THR A 309 21.96 -14.02 -11.21
C THR A 309 22.80 -13.12 -10.31
N LEU A 310 24.11 -13.20 -10.43
CA LEU A 310 25.06 -12.33 -9.73
C LEU A 310 24.78 -10.85 -10.05
N GLU A 311 24.63 -10.50 -11.33
CA GLU A 311 24.37 -9.13 -11.77
C GLU A 311 23.02 -8.62 -11.26
N GLU A 312 21.99 -9.48 -11.26
CA GLU A 312 20.67 -9.16 -10.72
C GLU A 312 20.73 -8.93 -9.20
N ASN A 313 21.51 -9.72 -8.47
CA ASN A 313 21.72 -9.55 -7.04
C ASN A 313 22.49 -8.26 -6.71
N VAL A 314 23.50 -7.91 -7.49
CA VAL A 314 24.19 -6.61 -7.36
C VAL A 314 23.21 -5.45 -7.61
N ALA A 315 22.35 -5.55 -8.62
CA ALA A 315 21.35 -4.52 -8.90
C ALA A 315 20.33 -4.36 -7.76
N MET A 316 19.80 -5.47 -7.22
CA MET A 316 18.90 -5.46 -6.06
C MET A 316 19.57 -4.88 -4.82
N GLY A 317 20.81 -5.28 -4.54
CA GLY A 317 21.54 -4.80 -3.37
C GLY A 317 21.74 -3.28 -3.40
N LYS A 318 22.08 -2.72 -4.55
CA LYS A 318 22.19 -1.27 -4.75
C LYS A 318 20.82 -0.60 -4.58
N TRP A 319 19.79 -1.13 -5.22
CA TRP A 319 18.43 -0.59 -5.18
C TRP A 319 17.89 -0.52 -3.75
N ILE A 320 18.06 -1.58 -2.96
CA ILE A 320 17.67 -1.64 -1.55
C ILE A 320 18.53 -0.66 -0.72
N GLY A 321 19.84 -0.69 -0.87
CA GLY A 321 20.76 0.14 -0.11
C GLY A 321 20.49 1.64 -0.27
N GLU A 322 20.19 2.10 -1.49
CA GLU A 322 19.81 3.50 -1.76
C GLU A 322 18.54 3.91 -1.01
N ARG A 323 17.58 3.00 -0.85
CA ARG A 323 16.33 3.27 -0.14
C ARG A 323 16.51 3.26 1.37
N LEU A 324 17.29 2.34 1.89
CA LEU A 324 17.66 2.32 3.31
C LEU A 324 18.38 3.62 3.72
N ASN A 325 19.15 4.23 2.84
CA ASN A 325 19.84 5.50 3.09
C ASN A 325 18.89 6.68 3.34
N ARG A 326 17.64 6.57 2.93
CA ARG A 326 16.61 7.62 3.13
C ARG A 326 15.95 7.55 4.51
N SER A 327 16.20 6.50 5.28
CA SER A 327 15.56 6.31 6.59
C SER A 327 15.87 7.43 7.56
N ILE A 328 14.82 7.93 8.24
CA ILE A 328 14.88 8.89 9.36
C ILE A 328 14.78 8.21 10.73
N GLY A 329 14.41 6.92 10.75
CA GLY A 329 14.37 6.06 11.94
C GLY A 329 15.55 5.09 12.01
N PRO A 330 15.65 4.33 13.12
CA PRO A 330 16.70 3.33 13.28
C PRO A 330 16.46 2.12 12.38
N VAL A 331 17.53 1.65 11.73
CA VAL A 331 17.52 0.52 10.80
C VAL A 331 18.55 -0.52 11.23
N ARG A 332 18.14 -1.77 11.21
CA ARG A 332 19.01 -2.95 11.22
C ARG A 332 18.66 -3.81 10.00
N PHE A 333 19.60 -4.00 9.09
CA PHE A 333 19.40 -4.84 7.92
C PHE A 333 20.30 -6.08 8.03
N LEU A 334 19.67 -7.27 8.17
CA LEU A 334 20.34 -8.52 8.50
C LEU A 334 20.61 -9.35 7.24
N LEU A 335 21.85 -9.78 7.05
CA LEU A 335 22.31 -10.59 5.91
C LEU A 335 22.46 -12.05 6.36
N PRO A 336 21.59 -12.99 5.95
CA PRO A 336 21.65 -14.40 6.37
C PRO A 336 22.68 -15.17 5.54
N LEU A 337 23.87 -15.39 6.10
CA LEU A 337 25.00 -16.01 5.37
C LEU A 337 24.79 -17.50 5.02
N GLY A 338 23.78 -18.14 5.55
CA GLY A 338 23.46 -19.55 5.28
C GLY A 338 22.37 -19.76 4.23
N GLY A 339 21.96 -18.70 3.52
CA GLY A 339 20.92 -18.72 2.50
C GLY A 339 19.71 -17.88 2.84
N VAL A 340 19.09 -17.29 1.82
CA VAL A 340 18.02 -16.27 1.94
C VAL A 340 16.62 -16.85 1.85
N SER A 341 16.48 -18.16 1.56
CA SER A 341 15.19 -18.84 1.45
C SER A 341 15.30 -20.35 1.74
N LEU A 342 14.16 -21.06 1.75
CA LEU A 342 14.15 -22.53 1.78
C LEU A 342 14.80 -23.15 0.53
N LEU A 343 14.73 -22.49 -0.62
CA LEU A 343 15.31 -23.00 -1.88
C LEU A 343 16.80 -22.66 -2.02
N ASP A 344 17.32 -21.76 -1.21
CA ASP A 344 18.72 -21.31 -1.22
C ASP A 344 19.56 -21.92 -0.08
N ALA A 345 18.98 -22.79 0.72
CA ALA A 345 19.73 -23.53 1.74
C ALA A 345 20.71 -24.55 1.10
N PRO A 346 21.80 -24.96 1.79
CA PRO A 346 22.73 -25.96 1.25
C PRO A 346 22.05 -27.21 0.74
N GLY A 347 22.36 -27.58 -0.52
CA GLY A 347 21.77 -28.74 -1.20
C GLY A 347 20.41 -28.49 -1.86
N GLN A 348 19.87 -27.30 -1.79
CA GLN A 348 18.62 -26.92 -2.44
C GLN A 348 18.85 -26.36 -3.86
N PRO A 349 17.79 -26.31 -4.71
CA PRO A 349 17.92 -25.97 -6.14
C PRO A 349 18.49 -24.59 -6.46
N PHE A 350 18.36 -23.63 -5.56
CA PHE A 350 18.81 -22.24 -5.76
C PHE A 350 20.05 -21.89 -4.95
N HIS A 351 20.63 -22.85 -4.22
CA HIS A 351 21.80 -22.60 -3.39
C HIS A 351 22.99 -22.11 -4.21
N ASP A 352 23.38 -20.87 -4.01
CA ASP A 352 24.50 -20.21 -4.69
C ASP A 352 25.15 -19.14 -3.80
N PRO A 353 26.10 -19.53 -2.94
CA PRO A 353 26.73 -18.61 -1.99
C PRO A 353 27.53 -17.46 -2.65
N GLU A 354 28.01 -17.65 -3.89
CA GLU A 354 28.73 -16.60 -4.62
C GLU A 354 27.76 -15.48 -5.05
N VAL A 355 26.58 -15.87 -5.51
CA VAL A 355 25.53 -14.92 -5.88
C VAL A 355 24.97 -14.19 -4.66
N ASP A 356 24.81 -14.89 -3.54
CA ASP A 356 24.36 -14.27 -2.29
C ASP A 356 25.39 -13.29 -1.74
N GLU A 357 26.68 -13.64 -1.79
CA GLU A 357 27.76 -12.74 -1.38
C GLU A 357 27.77 -11.46 -2.24
N ALA A 358 27.49 -11.56 -3.54
CA ALA A 358 27.37 -10.39 -4.41
C ALA A 358 26.23 -9.46 -4.00
N LEU A 359 25.08 -10.01 -3.56
CA LEU A 359 23.97 -9.24 -2.99
C LEU A 359 24.41 -8.53 -1.70
N PHE A 360 25.03 -9.27 -0.78
CA PHE A 360 25.44 -8.74 0.52
C PHE A 360 26.48 -7.63 0.38
N ALA A 361 27.50 -7.85 -0.44
CA ALA A 361 28.53 -6.85 -0.73
C ALA A 361 27.94 -5.59 -1.40
N ALA A 362 26.96 -5.75 -2.28
CA ALA A 362 26.29 -4.62 -2.91
C ALA A 362 25.47 -3.79 -1.91
N ILE A 363 24.76 -4.44 -0.98
CA ILE A 363 24.04 -3.75 0.11
C ILE A 363 25.03 -3.02 1.03
N GLU A 364 26.06 -3.71 1.51
CA GLU A 364 27.06 -3.14 2.43
C GLU A 364 27.81 -1.95 1.85
N SER A 365 28.18 -2.02 0.56
CA SER A 365 28.89 -0.93 -0.12
C SER A 365 27.99 0.27 -0.44
N THR A 366 26.68 0.05 -0.55
CA THR A 366 25.71 1.11 -0.88
C THR A 366 25.18 1.82 0.36
N VAL A 367 24.95 1.07 1.45
CA VAL A 367 24.38 1.66 2.67
C VAL A 367 25.42 2.52 3.39
N GLN A 368 25.06 3.78 3.62
CA GLN A 368 25.80 4.71 4.47
C GLN A 368 25.54 4.36 5.93
N GLN A 369 26.38 3.50 6.49
CA GLN A 369 26.22 3.02 7.86
C GLN A 369 26.45 4.12 8.89
N THR A 370 25.62 4.14 9.94
CA THR A 370 25.67 5.05 11.08
C THR A 370 25.37 4.27 12.36
N ALA A 371 25.36 4.92 13.52
CA ALA A 371 24.90 4.29 14.76
C ALA A 371 23.42 3.84 14.66
N GLU A 372 22.59 4.63 13.96
CA GLU A 372 21.17 4.35 13.77
C GLU A 372 20.88 3.41 12.57
N ARG A 373 21.74 3.37 11.57
CA ARG A 373 21.59 2.54 10.36
C ARG A 373 22.75 1.59 10.21
N GLN A 374 22.49 0.29 10.40
CA GLN A 374 23.52 -0.75 10.35
C GLN A 374 23.09 -1.90 9.44
N VAL A 375 24.06 -2.42 8.68
CA VAL A 375 23.98 -3.69 7.95
C VAL A 375 24.80 -4.71 8.72
N LEU A 376 24.23 -5.88 8.98
CA LEU A 376 24.80 -6.85 9.91
C LEU A 376 24.81 -8.26 9.29
N ARG A 377 25.97 -8.90 9.23
CA ARG A 377 26.10 -10.28 8.77
C ARG A 377 25.73 -11.24 9.88
N VAL A 378 24.83 -12.18 9.62
CA VAL A 378 24.39 -13.22 10.56
C VAL A 378 24.81 -14.59 10.01
N PRO A 379 25.64 -15.39 10.74
CA PRO A 379 26.22 -16.62 10.21
C PRO A 379 25.24 -17.81 10.21
N HIS A 380 23.97 -17.55 9.87
CA HIS A 380 22.87 -18.53 9.86
C HIS A 380 22.02 -18.34 8.61
N ALA A 381 21.34 -19.41 8.19
CA ALA A 381 20.30 -19.32 7.17
C ALA A 381 19.08 -18.54 7.69
N ILE A 382 18.34 -17.89 6.80
CA ILE A 382 17.21 -17.04 7.20
C ILE A 382 16.18 -17.80 8.05
N ASN A 383 15.96 -19.08 7.78
CA ASN A 383 14.98 -19.91 8.49
C ASN A 383 15.53 -20.60 9.75
N ALA A 384 16.81 -20.39 10.10
CA ALA A 384 17.39 -20.93 11.32
C ALA A 384 16.84 -20.22 12.57
N PRO A 385 16.61 -20.92 13.69
CA PRO A 385 16.13 -20.30 14.93
C PRO A 385 17.06 -19.20 15.47
N GLU A 386 18.35 -19.34 15.21
CA GLU A 386 19.36 -18.35 15.58
C GLU A 386 19.15 -17.05 14.81
N PHE A 387 18.78 -17.12 13.51
CA PHE A 387 18.52 -15.92 12.71
C PHE A 387 17.27 -15.19 13.22
N SER A 388 16.19 -15.91 13.48
CA SER A 388 14.96 -15.30 14.03
C SER A 388 15.21 -14.66 15.40
N SER A 389 16.08 -15.24 16.22
CA SER A 389 16.49 -14.67 17.52
C SER A 389 17.30 -13.37 17.33
N GLU A 390 18.16 -13.30 16.32
CA GLU A 390 18.89 -12.07 15.97
C GLU A 390 17.94 -10.97 15.48
N VAL A 391 16.93 -11.30 14.66
CA VAL A 391 15.88 -10.34 14.24
C VAL A 391 15.20 -9.74 15.47
N VAL A 392 14.75 -10.56 16.41
CA VAL A 392 14.08 -10.12 17.63
C VAL A 392 15.03 -9.33 18.55
N ARG A 393 16.27 -9.77 18.70
CA ARG A 393 17.29 -9.07 19.49
C ARG A 393 17.52 -7.64 18.99
N HIS A 394 17.75 -7.50 17.70
CA HIS A 394 17.99 -6.20 17.06
C HIS A 394 16.76 -5.30 17.09
N PHE A 395 15.56 -5.86 16.89
CA PHE A 395 14.33 -5.10 17.08
C PHE A 395 14.19 -4.57 18.52
N ASN A 396 14.41 -5.42 19.50
CA ASN A 396 14.38 -5.00 20.91
C ASN A 396 15.43 -3.94 21.26
N GLU A 397 16.58 -3.96 20.60
CA GLU A 397 17.64 -2.96 20.78
C GLU A 397 17.18 -1.58 20.31
N ILE A 398 16.63 -1.48 19.10
CA ILE A 398 16.28 -0.20 18.45
C ILE A 398 14.88 0.33 18.81
N SER A 399 14.03 -0.50 19.43
CA SER A 399 12.70 -0.11 19.92
C SER A 399 12.68 0.40 21.37
N LYS A 400 13.79 0.28 22.12
CA LYS A 400 13.88 0.71 23.52
C LYS A 400 13.75 2.22 23.64
N GLY A 401 12.76 2.68 24.40
CA GLY A 401 12.58 4.09 24.73
C GLY A 401 11.72 4.88 23.74
N ARG A 402 10.98 4.18 22.89
CA ARG A 402 10.04 4.80 21.93
C ARG A 402 8.63 4.34 22.19
#